data_2ada49186673dd0d5dde6424f6029cfb
#
_entry.id   2ada49186673dd0d5dde6424f6029cfb
#
_cell.length_a   1.000
_cell.length_b   1.000
_cell.length_c   1.000
_cell.angle_alpha   90.00
_cell.angle_beta   90.00
_cell.angle_gamma   90.00
#
_symmetry.space_group_name_H-M   'P 1'
#
loop_
_entity.id
_entity.type
_entity.pdbx_description
1 polymer ?
#
loop_
_entity_poly.entity_id
_entity_poly.type
_entity_poly.pdbx_seq_one_letter_code
_entity_poly.pdbx_strand_id
1 'polypeptide(L)'
;DYLARVRTLIETERPYLLAGLRALGLRVIEGKANYLLFRADAALGERLERLGAVIRSCGNYPGLDDTWYRTAVRTRRENDALLAAMREALT
;
A
#
# COMPACT_ATOMS: atom_id res chain seq x y z
N ASP A 1 13.07 -22.85 -3.01
CA ASP A 1 13.30 -21.98 -4.14
C ASP A 1 12.86 -20.55 -3.81
N TYR A 2 13.73 -19.60 -4.08
CA TYR A 2 13.49 -18.18 -3.78
C TYR A 2 12.24 -17.66 -4.50
N LEU A 3 12.11 -17.95 -5.79
CA LEU A 3 10.97 -17.48 -6.57
C LEU A 3 9.65 -18.06 -6.09
N ALA A 4 9.65 -19.33 -5.69
CA ALA A 4 8.46 -19.97 -5.15
C ALA A 4 8.05 -19.34 -3.82
N ARG A 5 9.02 -18.99 -2.97
CA ARG A 5 8.73 -18.32 -1.68
C ARG A 5 8.16 -16.93 -1.89
N VAL A 6 8.69 -16.18 -2.84
CA VAL A 6 8.19 -14.83 -3.17
C VAL A 6 6.76 -14.92 -3.68
N ARG A 7 6.50 -15.88 -4.57
CA ARG A 7 5.15 -16.09 -5.11
C ARG A 7 4.15 -16.43 -4.00
N THR A 8 4.52 -17.35 -3.10
CA THR A 8 3.68 -17.74 -1.99
C THR A 8 3.41 -16.55 -1.06
N LEU A 9 4.44 -15.75 -0.78
CA LEU A 9 4.29 -14.55 0.03
C LEU A 9 3.25 -13.60 -0.60
N ILE A 10 3.37 -13.31 -1.88
CA ILE A 10 2.47 -12.40 -2.57
C ILE A 10 1.04 -12.96 -2.58
N GLU A 11 0.87 -14.25 -2.89
CA GLU A 11 -0.44 -14.89 -2.92
C GLU A 11 -1.15 -14.84 -1.56
N THR A 12 -0.40 -14.89 -0.48
CA THR A 12 -0.93 -14.83 0.87
C THR A 12 -1.16 -13.41 1.35
N GLU A 13 -0.19 -12.53 1.12
CA GLU A 13 -0.19 -11.19 1.68
C GLU A 13 -0.98 -10.18 0.86
N ARG A 14 -1.08 -10.37 -0.46
CA ARG A 14 -1.81 -9.45 -1.31
C ARG A 14 -3.29 -9.30 -0.91
N PRO A 15 -4.06 -10.38 -0.75
CA PRO A 15 -5.45 -10.23 -0.30
C PRO A 15 -5.55 -9.68 1.11
N TYR A 16 -4.60 -10.00 1.98
CA TYR A 16 -4.57 -9.46 3.33
C TYR A 16 -4.38 -7.94 3.34
N LEU A 17 -3.37 -7.46 2.62
CA LEU A 17 -3.10 -6.03 2.52
C LEU A 17 -4.25 -5.29 1.84
N LEU A 18 -4.79 -5.86 0.77
CA LEU A 18 -5.93 -5.30 0.04
C LEU A 18 -7.13 -5.11 0.98
N ALA A 19 -7.47 -6.14 1.76
CA ALA A 19 -8.56 -6.07 2.70
C ALA A 19 -8.30 -5.02 3.79
N GLY A 20 -7.07 -4.93 4.27
CA GLY A 20 -6.68 -3.95 5.28
C GLY A 20 -6.83 -2.52 4.79
N LEU A 21 -6.39 -2.25 3.57
CA LEU A 21 -6.52 -0.91 2.97
C LEU A 21 -8.00 -0.55 2.75
N ARG A 22 -8.80 -1.49 2.26
CA ARG A 22 -10.24 -1.27 2.06
C ARG A 22 -10.97 -1.04 3.38
N ALA A 23 -10.55 -1.71 4.43
CA ALA A 23 -11.13 -1.53 5.77
C ALA A 23 -10.88 -0.13 6.32
N LEU A 24 -9.84 0.57 5.84
CA LEU A 24 -9.56 1.96 6.19
C LEU A 24 -10.43 2.95 5.40
N GLY A 25 -11.29 2.46 4.52
CA GLY A 25 -12.15 3.29 3.69
C GLY A 25 -11.50 3.79 2.41
N LEU A 26 -10.34 3.27 2.05
CA LEU A 26 -9.62 3.71 0.86
C LEU A 26 -10.13 2.99 -0.39
N ARG A 27 -10.11 3.70 -1.50
CA ARG A 27 -10.36 3.11 -2.81
C ARG A 27 -9.07 2.43 -3.26
N VAL A 28 -9.16 1.14 -3.56
CA VAL A 28 -7.99 0.34 -3.93
C VAL A 28 -8.21 -0.29 -5.29
N ILE A 29 -7.22 -0.15 -6.16
CA ILE A 29 -7.18 -0.80 -7.47
C ILE A 29 -6.06 -1.83 -7.43
N GLU A 30 -6.35 -3.05 -7.84
CA GLU A 30 -5.33 -4.08 -7.92
C GLU A 30 -4.42 -3.80 -9.10
N GLY A 31 -3.16 -3.49 -8.79
CA GLY A 31 -2.14 -3.25 -9.81
C GLY A 31 -1.46 -4.55 -10.21
N LYS A 32 -0.14 -4.50 -10.39
CA LYS A 32 0.65 -5.71 -10.66
C LYS A 32 0.69 -6.61 -9.44
N ALA A 33 1.12 -7.87 -9.62
CA ALA A 33 1.08 -8.87 -8.56
C ALA A 33 1.80 -8.44 -7.28
N ASN A 34 2.85 -7.66 -7.40
CA ASN A 34 3.69 -7.28 -6.26
C ASN A 34 3.37 -5.90 -5.67
N TYR A 35 2.32 -5.22 -6.15
CA TYR A 35 1.92 -3.94 -5.54
C TYR A 35 0.44 -3.66 -5.74
N LEU A 36 -0.08 -2.72 -4.92
CA LEU A 36 -1.46 -2.24 -4.96
C LEU A 36 -1.47 -0.73 -5.14
N LEU A 37 -2.50 -0.21 -5.83
CA LEU A 37 -2.73 1.22 -5.98
C LEU A 37 -3.91 1.61 -5.10
N PHE A 38 -3.80 2.75 -4.43
CA PHE A 38 -4.92 3.25 -3.62
C PHE A 38 -4.98 4.76 -3.68
N ARG A 39 -6.17 5.29 -3.44
CA ARG A 39 -6.42 6.73 -3.45
C ARG A 39 -6.56 7.25 -2.02
N ALA A 40 -5.89 8.37 -1.73
CA ALA A 40 -5.96 9.04 -0.45
C ALA A 40 -5.63 10.52 -0.61
N ASP A 41 -5.65 11.26 0.51
CA ASP A 41 -5.27 12.67 0.54
C ASP A 41 -3.85 12.86 -0.01
N ALA A 42 -3.63 13.91 -0.80
CA ALA A 42 -2.33 14.23 -1.36
C ALA A 42 -1.24 14.44 -0.30
N ALA A 43 -1.61 14.81 0.93
CA ALA A 43 -0.66 14.99 2.03
C ALA A 43 -0.34 13.70 2.78
N LEU A 44 -0.95 12.56 2.41
CA LEU A 44 -0.75 11.30 3.13
C LEU A 44 0.70 10.85 3.12
N GLY A 45 1.39 11.00 1.98
CA GLY A 45 2.79 10.60 1.85
C GLY A 45 3.69 11.24 2.89
N GLU A 46 3.54 12.54 3.11
CA GLU A 46 4.30 13.27 4.12
C GLU A 46 3.97 12.79 5.53
N ARG A 47 2.69 12.57 5.82
CA ARG A 47 2.28 12.10 7.13
C ARG A 47 2.84 10.72 7.45
N LEU A 48 2.83 9.83 6.47
CA LEU A 48 3.40 8.49 6.63
C LEU A 48 4.92 8.53 6.81
N GLU A 49 5.59 9.40 6.07
CA GLU A 49 7.03 9.56 6.18
C GLU A 49 7.43 9.96 7.59
N ARG A 50 6.66 10.85 8.23
CA ARG A 50 6.88 11.24 9.62
C ARG A 50 6.70 10.09 10.60
N LEU A 51 5.89 9.08 10.21
CA LEU A 51 5.65 7.89 11.02
C LEU A 51 6.60 6.75 10.68
N GLY A 52 7.57 7.00 9.78
CA GLY A 52 8.56 6.01 9.40
C GLY A 52 8.13 5.04 8.32
N ALA A 53 6.97 5.27 7.70
CA ALA A 53 6.49 4.44 6.59
C ALA A 53 6.67 5.17 5.28
N VAL A 54 6.92 4.42 4.20
CA VAL A 54 7.15 4.99 2.87
C VAL A 54 6.19 4.38 1.86
N ILE A 55 5.49 5.27 1.13
CA ILE A 55 4.68 4.89 -0.02
C ILE A 55 5.09 5.79 -1.19
N ARG A 56 4.76 5.38 -2.40
CA ARG A 56 5.11 6.15 -3.59
C ARG A 56 3.87 6.80 -4.20
N SER A 57 3.99 8.10 -4.51
CA SER A 57 2.95 8.81 -5.24
C SER A 57 2.93 8.36 -6.70
N CYS A 58 1.73 8.28 -7.28
CA CYS A 58 1.52 7.98 -8.69
C CYS A 58 1.25 9.23 -9.53
N GLY A 59 1.57 10.41 -9.01
CA GLY A 59 1.31 11.68 -9.70
C GLY A 59 1.94 11.79 -11.08
N ASN A 60 3.02 11.03 -11.33
CA ASN A 60 3.69 11.02 -12.64
C ASN A 60 3.10 10.01 -13.62
N TYR A 61 2.15 9.20 -13.20
CA TYR A 61 1.57 8.16 -14.05
C TYR A 61 0.46 8.75 -14.89
N PRO A 62 0.39 8.42 -16.20
CA PRO A 62 -0.71 8.89 -17.05
C PRO A 62 -2.07 8.49 -16.47
N GLY A 63 -2.99 9.44 -16.38
CA GLY A 63 -4.33 9.20 -15.87
C GLY A 63 -4.46 9.19 -14.35
N LEU A 64 -3.36 9.34 -13.61
CA LEU A 64 -3.37 9.40 -12.15
C LEU A 64 -2.82 10.73 -11.66
N ASP A 65 -3.34 11.21 -10.54
CA ASP A 65 -2.85 12.44 -9.92
C ASP A 65 -2.13 12.12 -8.60
N ASP A 66 -1.78 13.15 -7.83
CA ASP A 66 -1.04 13.01 -6.58
C ASP A 66 -1.88 12.50 -5.40
N THR A 67 -3.15 12.16 -5.63
CA THR A 67 -3.98 11.48 -4.64
C THR A 67 -3.90 9.96 -4.77
N TRP A 68 -3.22 9.47 -5.78
CA TRP A 68 -2.99 8.04 -5.98
C TRP A 68 -1.61 7.64 -5.50
N TYR A 69 -1.54 6.51 -4.84
CA TYR A 69 -0.31 5.99 -4.26
C TYR A 69 -0.13 4.52 -4.62
N ARG A 70 1.11 4.08 -4.56
CA ARG A 70 1.48 2.69 -4.80
C ARG A 70 2.20 2.15 -3.56
N THR A 71 1.80 0.96 -3.12
CA THR A 71 2.51 0.26 -2.05
C THR A 71 2.84 -1.16 -2.48
N ALA A 72 4.03 -1.63 -2.11
CA ALA A 72 4.44 -3.00 -2.40
C ALA A 72 3.77 -3.98 -1.44
N VAL A 73 3.52 -5.19 -1.94
CA VAL A 73 3.10 -6.31 -1.09
C VAL A 73 4.36 -6.88 -0.45
N ARG A 74 4.42 -6.86 0.87
CA ARG A 74 5.61 -7.26 1.64
C ARG A 74 5.27 -8.38 2.63
N THR A 75 6.11 -8.56 3.63
CA THR A 75 5.84 -9.53 4.69
C THR A 75 4.66 -9.07 5.54
N ARG A 76 4.04 -10.01 6.28
CA ARG A 76 2.94 -9.71 7.19
C ARG A 76 3.33 -8.62 8.18
N ARG A 77 4.51 -8.71 8.75
CA ARG A 77 5.01 -7.74 9.70
C ARG A 77 5.10 -6.34 9.11
N GLU A 78 5.63 -6.24 7.90
CA GLU A 78 5.76 -4.96 7.20
C GLU A 78 4.40 -4.41 6.77
N ASN A 79 3.51 -5.28 6.29
CA ASN A 79 2.16 -4.88 5.91
C ASN A 79 1.35 -4.39 7.11
N ASP A 80 1.47 -5.07 8.24
CA ASP A 80 0.81 -4.64 9.48
C ASP A 80 1.34 -3.30 9.96
N ALA A 81 2.64 -3.07 9.86
CA ALA A 81 3.25 -1.80 10.23
C ALA A 81 2.73 -0.66 9.34
N LEU A 82 2.62 -0.91 8.04
CA LEU A 82 2.06 0.06 7.10
C LEU A 82 0.60 0.38 7.44
N LEU A 83 -0.21 -0.65 7.67
CA LEU A 83 -1.63 -0.45 7.99
C LEU A 83 -1.82 0.32 9.30
N ALA A 84 -0.98 0.05 10.30
CA ALA A 84 -1.02 0.79 11.57
C ALA A 84 -0.66 2.26 11.37
N ALA A 85 0.39 2.53 10.60
CA ALA A 85 0.80 3.90 10.29
C ALA A 85 -0.26 4.63 9.47
N MET A 86 -0.90 3.94 8.53
CA MET A 86 -1.98 4.53 7.73
C MET A 86 -3.20 4.85 8.56
N ARG A 87 -3.56 3.98 9.50
CA ARG A 87 -4.68 4.24 10.40
C ARG A 87 -4.42 5.52 11.21
N GLU A 88 -3.21 5.69 11.70
CA GLU A 88 -2.82 6.88 12.44
C GLU A 88 -2.82 8.12 11.55
N ALA A 89 -2.26 8.02 10.35
CA ALA A 89 -2.16 9.13 9.42
C ALA A 89 -3.51 9.60 8.91
N LEU A 90 -4.50 8.71 8.84
CA LEU A 90 -5.84 9.01 8.32
C LEU A 90 -6.80 9.52 9.41
N THR A 91 -6.41 9.45 10.67
CA THR A 91 -7.18 10.05 11.76
C THR A 91 -6.66 11.44 12.06
#